data_664518202362f8ba2a463e1f72988608
#
_entry.id   664518202362f8ba2a463e1f72988608
#
_cell.length_a   1.000
_cell.length_b   1.000
_cell.length_c   1.000
_cell.angle_alpha   90.00
_cell.angle_beta   90.00
_cell.angle_gamma   90.00
#
_symmetry.space_group_name_H-M   'P 1'
#
loop_
_entity.id
_entity.type
_entity.pdbx_description
1 polymer ?
#
loop_
_entity_poly.entity_id
_entity_poly.type
_entity_poly.pdbx_seq_one_letter_code
_entity_poly.pdbx_strand_id
1 'polypeptide(L)'
;MRVHPPSPTHASVPFSCAAARSATEIWREPIPTTDSTPPTLTSTSQERILKRIHELYEKGLNPGSDGSVGLLSIAADPLLQMKIYKPRKKVNVMLIGNHSAGKSSFINWYIGESVQTTGVAIETRGFTFVTSGRKRDTLKGDATFAFYDHLDGLSKFGKGISENVFSEISTSKDRNFSCVDFVDSPGLVDGEMEYPFDVTESIVFLADHVDLILCFFDPIGQALCKRTMKTIERLNEHHAEKLAYYMSKADQVEKEHDRQRVLIQITQNLAGRIKNSHAFKLPTIYLPRDDLAVPIPNALEEVCDDIDKAIRLTVQKNLTTMRDDCDAIVAEVANAREVNVARRRANASATAKGWALMVFGWFLLATLFYTAVLEACATKPVTTALRTHALPALTHRPVFRDLVEGLLPDGGRRWFGVEHGGAVAMGVLFVSFLAVQFVKSRVWKLSPTMTKKDAKRLAGYETYVKEVKAVREELFKEYFKQIHDAA
;
A
#
# COMPACT_ATOMS: atom_id res chain seq x y z
N MET A 1 19.68 34.58 -88.90
CA MET A 1 20.32 35.47 -87.93
C MET A 1 19.54 35.41 -86.65
N ARG A 2 20.04 34.70 -85.59
CA ARG A 2 19.46 34.65 -84.30
C ARG A 2 20.22 35.57 -83.39
N VAL A 3 19.57 36.55 -82.81
CA VAL A 3 20.14 37.49 -81.87
C VAL A 3 19.85 36.92 -80.43
N HIS A 4 20.94 36.70 -79.69
CA HIS A 4 20.87 36.33 -78.24
C HIS A 4 20.80 37.63 -77.43
N PRO A 5 19.97 37.67 -76.34
CA PRO A 5 20.00 38.72 -75.34
C PRO A 5 21.10 38.50 -74.34
N PRO A 6 21.66 39.53 -73.67
CA PRO A 6 22.75 39.41 -72.70
C PRO A 6 22.26 38.98 -71.34
N SER A 7 23.07 38.19 -70.61
CA SER A 7 22.92 37.72 -69.25
C SER A 7 23.02 38.85 -68.19
N PRO A 8 22.22 38.84 -67.11
CA PRO A 8 22.35 39.82 -66.05
C PRO A 8 23.49 39.43 -65.08
N THR A 9 24.34 40.47 -64.79
CA THR A 9 25.43 40.47 -63.80
C THR A 9 24.88 40.26 -62.38
N HIS A 10 25.39 39.25 -61.68
CA HIS A 10 25.17 39.01 -60.26
C HIS A 10 25.88 40.05 -59.40
N ALA A 11 25.13 40.91 -58.73
CA ALA A 11 25.60 41.70 -57.60
C ALA A 11 25.44 40.85 -56.32
N SER A 12 26.57 40.45 -55.73
CA SER A 12 26.64 39.76 -54.45
C SER A 12 26.38 40.73 -53.30
N VAL A 13 25.24 40.60 -52.64
CA VAL A 13 24.99 41.26 -51.36
C VAL A 13 25.42 40.27 -50.22
N PRO A 14 26.25 40.71 -49.28
CA PRO A 14 26.66 39.82 -48.19
C PRO A 14 25.46 39.60 -47.22
N PHE A 15 24.97 38.39 -47.15
CA PHE A 15 24.08 37.95 -46.07
C PHE A 15 24.86 37.90 -44.77
N SER A 16 24.61 38.88 -43.89
CA SER A 16 24.99 38.81 -42.50
C SER A 16 24.21 37.66 -41.85
N CYS A 17 24.92 36.61 -41.48
CA CYS A 17 24.41 35.48 -40.71
C CYS A 17 24.15 35.98 -39.30
N ALA A 18 22.95 36.53 -39.04
CA ALA A 18 22.47 36.70 -37.67
C ALA A 18 22.16 35.30 -37.15
N ALA A 19 22.99 34.84 -36.21
CA ALA A 19 22.87 33.54 -35.56
C ALA A 19 21.46 33.35 -35.01
N ALA A 20 20.78 32.30 -35.48
CA ALA A 20 19.60 31.77 -34.84
C ALA A 20 20.01 31.30 -33.45
N ARG A 21 19.71 32.09 -32.42
CA ARG A 21 19.82 31.65 -31.02
C ARG A 21 18.88 30.45 -30.85
N SER A 22 19.42 29.32 -30.43
CA SER A 22 18.65 28.11 -30.20
C SER A 22 17.62 28.38 -29.10
N ALA A 23 16.45 27.78 -29.22
CA ALA A 23 15.36 27.88 -28.24
C ALA A 23 15.78 27.51 -26.78
N THR A 24 16.95 26.92 -26.63
CA THR A 24 17.57 26.57 -25.33
C THR A 24 18.19 27.75 -24.59
N GLU A 25 18.50 28.86 -25.27
CA GLU A 25 19.08 30.06 -24.63
C GLU A 25 18.02 30.99 -24.02
N ILE A 26 16.77 30.93 -24.49
CA ILE A 26 15.66 31.79 -24.02
C ILE A 26 15.29 31.49 -22.55
N TRP A 27 15.61 30.30 -22.05
CA TRP A 27 15.26 29.88 -20.69
C TRP A 27 16.36 30.07 -19.64
N ARG A 28 17.50 30.67 -19.99
CA ARG A 28 18.64 30.92 -19.09
C ARG A 28 18.56 32.24 -18.33
N GLU A 29 17.70 33.16 -18.73
CA GLU A 29 17.50 34.39 -17.98
C GLU A 29 16.48 34.13 -16.85
N PRO A 30 16.75 34.53 -15.61
CA PRO A 30 15.80 34.42 -14.53
C PRO A 30 14.55 35.23 -14.90
N ILE A 31 13.38 34.59 -14.89
CA ILE A 31 12.09 35.24 -15.07
C ILE A 31 12.00 36.39 -14.06
N PRO A 32 11.78 37.66 -14.46
CA PRO A 32 11.62 38.73 -13.49
C PRO A 32 10.39 38.40 -12.62
N THR A 33 10.62 38.19 -11.35
CA THR A 33 9.61 37.98 -10.33
C THR A 33 8.86 39.30 -10.18
N THR A 34 7.64 39.38 -10.75
CA THR A 34 6.69 40.39 -10.33
C THR A 34 6.33 40.06 -8.88
N ASP A 35 6.55 41.02 -7.99
CA ASP A 35 6.31 40.95 -6.53
C ASP A 35 4.84 40.77 -6.17
N SER A 36 4.26 39.62 -6.49
CA SER A 36 3.01 39.13 -5.93
C SER A 36 3.15 37.63 -5.66
N THR A 37 4.16 37.27 -4.89
CA THR A 37 4.31 35.91 -4.35
C THR A 37 3.41 35.77 -3.15
N PRO A 38 2.41 34.85 -3.18
CA PRO A 38 1.76 34.44 -1.94
C PRO A 38 2.82 33.78 -1.03
N PRO A 39 2.67 33.88 0.28
CA PRO A 39 3.74 33.55 1.22
C PRO A 39 4.16 32.08 1.10
N THR A 40 5.40 31.87 0.74
CA THR A 40 6.13 30.58 0.63
C THR A 40 6.17 29.77 1.93
N LEU A 41 5.48 30.18 2.98
CA LEU A 41 5.46 29.56 4.31
C LEU A 41 4.55 28.32 4.42
N THR A 42 3.52 28.22 3.58
CA THR A 42 2.55 27.12 3.68
C THR A 42 3.05 25.80 3.10
N SER A 43 3.87 25.84 2.04
CA SER A 43 4.38 24.65 1.37
C SER A 43 5.36 23.85 2.24
N THR A 44 6.29 24.53 2.89
CA THR A 44 7.28 23.90 3.78
C THR A 44 6.63 23.14 4.91
N SER A 45 5.46 23.51 5.29
CA SER A 45 4.68 22.95 6.39
C SER A 45 3.94 21.67 5.97
N GLN A 46 3.31 21.63 4.80
CA GLN A 46 2.69 20.41 4.27
C GLN A 46 3.75 19.32 3.98
N GLU A 47 4.88 19.70 3.41
CA GLU A 47 6.01 18.80 3.21
C GLU A 47 6.49 18.21 4.54
N ARG A 48 6.62 19.05 5.58
CA ARG A 48 7.02 18.62 6.92
C ARG A 48 6.04 17.62 7.52
N ILE A 49 4.73 17.87 7.40
CA ILE A 49 3.69 16.95 7.88
C ILE A 49 3.77 15.61 7.15
N LEU A 50 3.81 15.62 5.81
CA LEU A 50 3.90 14.39 4.99
C LEU A 50 5.17 13.59 5.33
N LYS A 51 6.30 14.28 5.47
CA LYS A 51 7.57 13.66 5.85
C LYS A 51 7.51 13.08 7.26
N ARG A 52 6.93 13.80 8.23
CA ARG A 52 6.80 13.33 9.60
C ARG A 52 5.90 12.09 9.71
N ILE A 53 4.76 12.07 9.01
CA ILE A 53 3.89 10.90 8.91
C ILE A 53 4.70 9.69 8.40
N HIS A 54 5.42 9.87 7.30
CA HIS A 54 6.21 8.80 6.72
C HIS A 54 7.32 8.29 7.67
N GLU A 55 8.01 9.18 8.38
CA GLU A 55 9.01 8.82 9.39
C GLU A 55 8.40 8.01 10.53
N LEU A 56 7.18 8.33 10.98
CA LEU A 56 6.47 7.58 12.01
C LEU A 56 6.17 6.14 11.59
N TYR A 57 5.90 5.91 10.30
CA TYR A 57 5.72 4.55 9.78
C TYR A 57 7.03 3.77 9.67
N GLU A 58 8.13 4.39 9.26
CA GLU A 58 9.42 3.72 9.05
C GLU A 58 10.29 3.66 10.32
N LYS A 59 10.50 4.84 10.94
CA LYS A 59 11.52 5.06 11.99
C LYS A 59 10.91 5.24 13.37
N GLY A 60 9.63 5.56 13.44
CA GLY A 60 8.93 5.81 14.69
C GLY A 60 9.11 7.21 15.26
N LEU A 61 8.82 7.35 16.58
CA LEU A 61 8.77 8.64 17.28
C LEU A 61 10.12 9.34 17.34
N ASN A 62 11.17 8.59 17.63
CA ASN A 62 12.53 9.12 17.82
C ASN A 62 13.50 8.51 16.79
N PRO A 63 13.56 9.04 15.54
CA PRO A 63 14.47 8.55 14.54
C PRO A 63 15.92 8.78 15.01
N GLY A 64 16.65 7.72 15.33
CA GLY A 64 18.04 7.78 15.79
C GLY A 64 18.30 7.26 17.21
N SER A 65 17.29 6.91 17.99
CA SER A 65 17.46 6.17 19.24
C SER A 65 17.47 4.65 18.96
N ASP A 66 18.42 3.94 19.56
CA ASP A 66 18.42 2.48 19.60
C ASP A 66 17.12 1.99 20.25
N GLY A 67 16.22 1.44 19.46
CA GLY A 67 14.92 0.93 19.92
C GLY A 67 13.69 1.67 19.40
N SER A 68 13.84 2.70 18.57
CA SER A 68 12.72 3.32 17.89
C SER A 68 12.16 2.36 16.84
N VAL A 69 10.91 1.96 16.98
CA VAL A 69 10.23 1.00 16.12
C VAL A 69 9.12 1.73 15.36
N GLY A 70 9.14 1.70 14.03
CA GLY A 70 8.07 2.29 13.22
C GLY A 70 6.78 1.46 13.25
N LEU A 71 5.65 2.07 12.89
CA LEU A 71 4.35 1.40 12.83
C LEU A 71 4.37 0.16 11.93
N LEU A 72 5.13 0.19 10.81
CA LEU A 72 5.29 -0.97 9.91
C LEU A 72 5.91 -2.17 10.62
N SER A 73 6.95 -1.93 11.42
CA SER A 73 7.63 -3.00 12.17
C SER A 73 6.74 -3.58 13.28
N ILE A 74 5.91 -2.74 13.91
CA ILE A 74 4.93 -3.18 14.91
C ILE A 74 3.87 -4.05 14.27
N ALA A 75 3.30 -3.62 13.14
CA ALA A 75 2.28 -4.37 12.42
C ALA A 75 2.79 -5.71 11.89
N ALA A 76 4.06 -5.76 11.45
CA ALA A 76 4.71 -6.97 10.95
C ALA A 76 5.17 -7.94 12.06
N ASP A 77 4.99 -7.59 13.35
CA ASP A 77 5.34 -8.48 14.46
C ASP A 77 4.64 -9.84 14.29
N PRO A 78 5.33 -10.99 14.50
CA PRO A 78 4.76 -12.33 14.39
C PRO A 78 3.52 -12.58 15.24
N LEU A 79 3.28 -11.77 16.27
CA LEU A 79 2.10 -11.86 17.12
C LEU A 79 0.88 -11.13 16.55
N LEU A 80 1.07 -10.13 15.70
CA LEU A 80 0.02 -9.32 15.10
C LEU A 80 -0.24 -9.70 13.64
N GLN A 81 0.83 -9.88 12.85
CA GLN A 81 0.80 -10.28 11.43
C GLN A 81 -0.12 -9.40 10.56
N MET A 82 -0.17 -8.12 10.89
CA MET A 82 -0.98 -7.14 10.17
C MET A 82 -0.25 -6.63 8.94
N LYS A 83 -0.99 -6.35 7.87
CA LYS A 83 -0.49 -5.66 6.68
C LYS A 83 -1.00 -4.23 6.70
N ILE A 84 -0.14 -3.29 6.97
CA ILE A 84 -0.38 -1.85 6.78
C ILE A 84 0.55 -1.32 5.70
N TYR A 85 0.10 -0.27 5.01
CA TYR A 85 0.85 0.31 3.91
C TYR A 85 1.39 1.68 4.31
N LYS A 86 2.62 1.92 3.91
CA LYS A 86 3.26 3.21 4.14
C LYS A 86 2.58 4.32 3.34
N PRO A 87 2.15 5.43 3.96
CA PRO A 87 1.63 6.58 3.26
C PRO A 87 2.67 7.19 2.32
N ARG A 88 2.22 7.68 1.15
CA ARG A 88 3.09 8.35 0.20
C ARG A 88 3.54 9.72 0.73
N LYS A 89 4.80 10.09 0.46
CA LYS A 89 5.35 11.40 0.84
C LYS A 89 4.89 12.52 -0.07
N LYS A 90 4.50 12.19 -1.29
CA LYS A 90 4.20 13.14 -2.35
C LYS A 90 2.90 12.75 -3.06
N VAL A 91 2.31 13.74 -3.66
CA VAL A 91 1.13 13.61 -4.52
C VAL A 91 1.58 13.28 -5.93
N ASN A 92 0.98 12.31 -6.56
CA ASN A 92 1.26 11.96 -7.93
C ASN A 92 0.27 12.66 -8.86
N VAL A 93 0.77 13.50 -9.76
CA VAL A 93 -0.01 14.24 -10.75
C VAL A 93 0.37 13.75 -12.15
N MET A 94 -0.56 13.13 -12.86
CA MET A 94 -0.34 12.66 -14.23
C MET A 94 -0.90 13.66 -15.24
N LEU A 95 -0.08 13.97 -16.26
CA LEU A 95 -0.52 14.78 -17.38
C LEU A 95 -0.78 13.88 -18.59
N ILE A 96 -1.96 14.02 -19.18
CA ILE A 96 -2.35 13.33 -20.41
C ILE A 96 -2.82 14.33 -21.47
N GLY A 97 -2.69 13.97 -22.72
CA GLY A 97 -3.11 14.79 -23.83
C GLY A 97 -2.37 14.43 -25.10
N ASN A 98 -2.74 15.08 -26.18
CA ASN A 98 -2.14 14.85 -27.49
C ASN A 98 -0.65 15.18 -27.49
N HIS A 99 0.02 14.70 -28.54
CA HIS A 99 1.35 15.22 -28.84
C HIS A 99 1.30 16.74 -28.95
N SER A 100 2.35 17.39 -28.49
CA SER A 100 2.45 18.88 -28.44
C SER A 100 1.38 19.60 -27.61
N ALA A 101 0.55 18.95 -26.81
CA ALA A 101 -0.42 19.63 -25.96
C ALA A 101 0.20 20.46 -24.80
N GLY A 102 1.51 20.57 -24.72
CA GLY A 102 2.19 21.41 -23.74
C GLY A 102 2.42 20.76 -22.37
N LYS A 103 2.24 19.44 -22.22
CA LYS A 103 2.41 18.70 -20.94
C LYS A 103 3.79 18.91 -20.33
N SER A 104 4.84 18.56 -21.06
CA SER A 104 6.24 18.69 -20.60
C SER A 104 6.62 20.16 -20.38
N SER A 105 6.09 21.08 -21.20
CA SER A 105 6.31 22.52 -21.02
C SER A 105 5.67 23.04 -19.73
N PHE A 106 4.45 22.58 -19.41
CA PHE A 106 3.81 22.91 -18.14
C PHE A 106 4.62 22.40 -16.95
N ILE A 107 5.09 21.15 -17.00
CA ILE A 107 5.92 20.59 -15.92
C ILE A 107 7.18 21.45 -15.73
N ASN A 108 7.92 21.76 -16.81
CA ASN A 108 9.11 22.62 -16.72
C ASN A 108 8.79 24.00 -16.14
N TRP A 109 7.66 24.60 -16.54
CA TRP A 109 7.21 25.89 -16.01
C TRP A 109 6.85 25.77 -14.51
N TYR A 110 6.14 24.72 -14.12
CA TYR A 110 5.73 24.50 -12.71
C TYR A 110 6.95 24.34 -11.80
N ILE A 111 7.96 23.62 -12.25
CA ILE A 111 9.21 23.39 -11.50
C ILE A 111 10.16 24.59 -11.56
N GLY A 112 9.98 25.50 -12.50
CA GLY A 112 10.91 26.62 -12.73
C GLY A 112 12.25 26.17 -13.32
N GLU A 113 12.35 24.94 -13.86
CA GLU A 113 13.57 24.37 -14.41
C GLU A 113 13.27 23.55 -15.67
N SER A 114 14.12 23.67 -16.70
CA SER A 114 14.02 22.83 -17.91
C SER A 114 14.60 21.44 -17.61
N VAL A 115 13.73 20.52 -17.17
CA VAL A 115 14.08 19.13 -16.83
C VAL A 115 13.78 18.21 -17.99
N GLN A 116 12.69 18.47 -18.70
CA GLN A 116 12.28 17.71 -19.86
C GLN A 116 12.62 18.41 -21.14
N THR A 117 13.07 17.65 -22.14
CA THR A 117 13.22 18.14 -23.51
C THR A 117 11.86 18.48 -24.10
N THR A 118 11.72 19.68 -24.61
CA THR A 118 10.48 20.14 -25.25
C THR A 118 10.78 20.49 -26.69
N GLY A 119 10.04 19.94 -27.65
CA GLY A 119 10.22 20.18 -29.07
C GLY A 119 8.95 19.95 -29.88
N VAL A 120 9.02 20.24 -31.18
CA VAL A 120 7.92 19.96 -32.13
C VAL A 120 7.94 18.50 -32.56
N ALA A 121 9.07 17.82 -32.47
CA ALA A 121 9.20 16.40 -32.73
C ALA A 121 8.59 15.58 -31.60
N ILE A 122 8.24 14.30 -31.87
CA ILE A 122 7.73 13.39 -30.85
C ILE A 122 8.89 12.96 -29.95
N GLU A 123 9.15 13.73 -28.92
CA GLU A 123 10.28 13.51 -28.02
C GLU A 123 9.89 12.57 -26.87
N THR A 124 8.67 12.68 -26.36
CA THR A 124 8.18 11.84 -25.25
C THR A 124 7.46 10.60 -25.82
N ARG A 125 8.20 9.53 -26.05
CA ARG A 125 7.63 8.23 -26.49
C ARG A 125 7.28 7.31 -25.31
N GLY A 126 7.72 7.62 -24.11
CA GLY A 126 7.54 6.87 -22.89
C GLY A 126 6.94 7.70 -21.76
N PHE A 127 6.93 7.14 -20.59
CA PHE A 127 6.54 7.84 -19.36
C PHE A 127 7.78 8.47 -18.71
N THR A 128 7.65 9.72 -18.30
CA THR A 128 8.69 10.38 -17.50
C THR A 128 8.12 10.79 -16.15
N PHE A 129 8.72 10.25 -15.10
CA PHE A 129 8.40 10.61 -13.71
C PHE A 129 9.34 11.75 -13.30
N VAL A 130 8.78 12.88 -12.90
CA VAL A 130 9.56 14.05 -12.51
C VAL A 130 9.37 14.29 -11.03
N THR A 131 10.45 14.13 -10.26
CA THR A 131 10.43 14.19 -8.80
C THR A 131 11.46 15.16 -8.24
N SER A 132 11.20 15.71 -7.06
CA SER A 132 12.18 16.54 -6.34
C SER A 132 13.16 15.68 -5.53
N GLY A 133 14.43 16.02 -5.53
CA GLY A 133 15.46 15.34 -4.79
C GLY A 133 16.58 16.27 -4.29
N ARG A 134 17.57 15.71 -3.64
CA ARG A 134 18.72 16.45 -3.12
C ARG A 134 19.79 16.74 -4.17
N LYS A 135 19.83 15.92 -5.21
CA LYS A 135 20.78 15.99 -6.31
C LYS A 135 20.05 15.75 -7.61
N ARG A 136 20.40 16.51 -8.65
CA ARG A 136 19.87 16.26 -10.00
C ARG A 136 20.42 14.94 -10.52
N ASP A 137 19.52 14.10 -11.01
CA ASP A 137 19.85 12.79 -11.58
C ASP A 137 18.76 12.35 -12.56
N THR A 138 19.11 11.42 -13.46
CA THR A 138 18.20 10.83 -14.42
C THR A 138 18.29 9.31 -14.30
N LEU A 139 17.18 8.67 -13.97
CA LEU A 139 17.07 7.21 -13.91
C LEU A 139 16.39 6.70 -15.19
N LYS A 140 16.82 5.56 -15.70
CA LYS A 140 16.26 4.96 -16.93
C LYS A 140 15.93 3.50 -16.70
N GLY A 141 14.81 3.06 -17.27
CA GLY A 141 14.43 1.66 -17.30
C GLY A 141 14.36 1.04 -15.91
N ASP A 142 15.08 -0.04 -15.71
CA ASP A 142 15.05 -0.83 -14.47
C ASP A 142 15.40 -0.02 -13.21
N ALA A 143 16.25 1.01 -13.33
CA ALA A 143 16.54 1.90 -12.21
C ALA A 143 15.31 2.71 -11.78
N THR A 144 14.43 3.10 -12.73
CA THR A 144 13.16 3.76 -12.42
C THR A 144 12.18 2.80 -11.74
N PHE A 145 12.09 1.55 -12.20
CA PHE A 145 11.26 0.53 -11.56
C PHE A 145 11.73 0.22 -10.13
N ALA A 146 13.03 0.11 -9.92
CA ALA A 146 13.60 -0.08 -8.58
C ALA A 146 13.37 1.12 -7.64
N PHE A 147 13.19 2.33 -8.19
CA PHE A 147 12.88 3.53 -7.41
C PHE A 147 11.39 3.64 -7.04
N TYR A 148 10.49 3.08 -7.88
CA TYR A 148 9.05 3.11 -7.69
C TYR A 148 8.47 1.69 -7.68
N ASP A 149 8.38 1.05 -6.52
CA ASP A 149 7.91 -0.34 -6.33
C ASP A 149 6.53 -0.62 -6.96
N HIS A 150 5.67 0.41 -7.07
CA HIS A 150 4.32 0.27 -7.62
C HIS A 150 4.28 0.20 -9.15
N LEU A 151 5.39 0.44 -9.84
CA LEU A 151 5.46 0.40 -11.30
C LEU A 151 5.68 -1.01 -11.88
N ASP A 152 6.01 -2.00 -11.06
CA ASP A 152 6.28 -3.39 -11.54
C ASP A 152 5.14 -3.94 -12.41
N GLY A 153 3.89 -3.53 -12.12
CA GLY A 153 2.72 -3.90 -12.89
C GLY A 153 2.70 -3.38 -14.33
N LEU A 154 3.45 -2.33 -14.66
CA LEU A 154 3.53 -1.78 -16.02
C LEU A 154 4.15 -2.76 -17.03
N SER A 155 5.05 -3.62 -16.59
CA SER A 155 5.72 -4.60 -17.46
C SER A 155 4.75 -5.54 -18.20
N LYS A 156 3.51 -5.65 -17.74
CA LYS A 156 2.44 -6.46 -18.35
C LYS A 156 1.94 -5.89 -19.69
N PHE A 157 2.11 -4.59 -19.92
CA PHE A 157 1.55 -3.90 -21.09
C PHE A 157 2.49 -3.85 -22.30
N GLY A 158 3.64 -4.48 -22.24
CA GLY A 158 4.55 -4.67 -23.36
C GLY A 158 6.03 -4.73 -22.94
N LYS A 159 6.81 -5.51 -23.68
CA LYS A 159 8.24 -5.70 -23.39
C LYS A 159 9.07 -4.41 -23.55
N GLY A 160 8.61 -3.47 -24.40
CA GLY A 160 9.31 -2.21 -24.63
C GLY A 160 9.05 -1.12 -23.57
N ILE A 161 8.20 -1.40 -22.56
CA ILE A 161 7.85 -0.36 -21.57
C ILE A 161 9.03 -0.03 -20.67
N SER A 162 9.85 -1.03 -20.29
CA SER A 162 11.02 -0.82 -19.45
C SER A 162 12.06 0.12 -20.09
N GLU A 163 12.18 0.11 -21.41
CA GLU A 163 13.10 1.00 -22.14
C GLU A 163 12.53 2.42 -22.31
N ASN A 164 11.22 2.58 -22.09
CA ASN A 164 10.48 3.83 -22.30
C ASN A 164 9.91 4.42 -21.00
N VAL A 165 10.50 4.08 -19.86
CA VAL A 165 10.19 4.69 -18.56
C VAL A 165 11.43 5.35 -18.00
N PHE A 166 11.28 6.64 -17.65
CA PHE A 166 12.36 7.49 -17.17
C PHE A 166 11.96 8.17 -15.87
N SER A 167 12.94 8.53 -15.05
CA SER A 167 12.71 9.41 -13.91
C SER A 167 13.73 10.52 -13.89
N GLU A 168 13.24 11.75 -13.86
CA GLU A 168 14.03 12.97 -13.75
C GLU A 168 13.94 13.51 -12.32
N ILE A 169 15.07 13.64 -11.67
CA ILE A 169 15.17 14.18 -10.31
C ILE A 169 15.69 15.61 -10.39
N SER A 170 14.85 16.59 -9.99
CA SER A 170 15.20 18.00 -9.93
C SER A 170 15.45 18.46 -8.50
N THR A 171 16.27 19.49 -8.33
CA THR A 171 16.54 20.11 -7.03
C THR A 171 15.68 21.35 -6.77
N SER A 172 14.80 21.70 -7.70
CA SER A 172 13.88 22.83 -7.56
C SER A 172 12.94 22.68 -6.35
N LYS A 173 12.56 23.81 -5.79
CA LYS A 173 11.58 23.93 -4.69
C LYS A 173 10.42 24.85 -5.05
N ASP A 174 10.35 25.27 -6.30
CA ASP A 174 9.30 26.18 -6.74
C ASP A 174 7.91 25.57 -6.60
N ARG A 175 6.90 26.38 -6.40
CA ARG A 175 5.46 26.03 -6.39
C ARG A 175 5.09 24.72 -5.69
N ASN A 176 5.64 24.44 -4.51
CA ASN A 176 5.35 23.21 -3.76
C ASN A 176 5.82 21.92 -4.43
N PHE A 177 6.74 21.98 -5.40
CA PHE A 177 7.24 20.81 -6.12
C PHE A 177 7.84 19.74 -5.20
N SER A 178 8.30 20.12 -4.01
CA SER A 178 8.76 19.15 -3.02
C SER A 178 7.65 18.16 -2.54
N CYS A 179 6.38 18.53 -2.72
CA CYS A 179 5.21 17.72 -2.35
C CYS A 179 4.59 16.96 -3.52
N VAL A 180 5.13 17.12 -4.76
CA VAL A 180 4.52 16.60 -5.99
C VAL A 180 5.50 15.74 -6.76
N ASP A 181 5.01 14.64 -7.31
CA ASP A 181 5.67 13.88 -8.37
C ASP A 181 4.79 13.98 -9.62
N PHE A 182 5.38 14.47 -10.73
CA PHE A 182 4.68 14.52 -12.01
C PHE A 182 4.93 13.26 -12.81
N VAL A 183 3.89 12.79 -13.50
CA VAL A 183 3.96 11.72 -14.49
C VAL A 183 3.61 12.32 -15.86
N ASP A 184 4.62 12.57 -16.67
CA ASP A 184 4.42 12.98 -18.06
C ASP A 184 4.13 11.75 -18.91
N SER A 185 2.94 11.68 -19.50
CA SER A 185 2.56 10.57 -20.36
C SER A 185 3.01 10.78 -21.80
N PRO A 186 3.21 9.71 -22.57
CA PRO A 186 3.42 9.82 -24.01
C PRO A 186 2.34 10.66 -24.67
N GLY A 187 2.74 11.50 -25.64
CA GLY A 187 1.77 12.26 -26.43
C GLY A 187 0.88 11.32 -27.25
N LEU A 188 -0.42 11.38 -27.01
CA LEU A 188 -1.36 10.55 -27.75
C LEU A 188 -1.56 11.06 -29.18
N VAL A 189 -1.45 10.18 -30.16
CA VAL A 189 -1.57 10.50 -31.60
C VAL A 189 -2.46 9.46 -32.27
N ASP A 190 -3.29 9.90 -33.21
CA ASP A 190 -3.99 9.03 -34.12
C ASP A 190 -3.12 8.65 -35.34
N GLY A 191 -3.39 7.52 -35.97
CA GLY A 191 -2.72 7.05 -37.17
C GLY A 191 -1.80 5.85 -36.92
N GLU A 192 -0.86 5.64 -37.84
CA GLU A 192 0.02 4.46 -37.90
C GLU A 192 1.16 4.49 -36.87
N MET A 193 1.17 5.46 -35.95
CA MET A 193 2.22 5.50 -34.93
C MET A 193 2.07 4.33 -33.98
N GLU A 194 2.99 3.39 -34.08
CA GLU A 194 3.11 2.27 -33.15
C GLU A 194 3.92 2.67 -31.91
N TYR A 195 3.34 2.43 -30.76
CA TYR A 195 4.05 2.51 -29.49
C TYR A 195 4.64 1.12 -29.16
N PRO A 196 5.80 1.06 -28.52
CA PRO A 196 6.39 -0.23 -28.14
C PRO A 196 5.60 -1.00 -27.07
N PHE A 197 4.54 -0.37 -26.54
CA PHE A 197 3.66 -0.93 -25.50
C PHE A 197 2.24 -0.35 -25.63
N ASP A 198 1.27 -0.97 -24.95
CA ASP A 198 -0.10 -0.42 -24.90
C ASP A 198 -0.18 0.83 -24.01
N VAL A 199 -0.13 1.99 -24.66
CA VAL A 199 -0.14 3.31 -23.98
C VAL A 199 -1.45 3.52 -23.21
N THR A 200 -2.60 3.13 -23.80
CA THR A 200 -3.91 3.34 -23.17
C THR A 200 -4.05 2.54 -21.89
N GLU A 201 -3.74 1.25 -21.93
CA GLU A 201 -3.81 0.39 -20.74
C GLU A 201 -2.75 0.78 -19.67
N SER A 202 -1.59 1.22 -20.11
CA SER A 202 -0.55 1.73 -19.21
C SER A 202 -1.00 3.00 -18.48
N ILE A 203 -1.65 3.94 -19.16
CA ILE A 203 -2.22 5.16 -18.55
C ILE A 203 -3.33 4.79 -17.57
N VAL A 204 -4.23 3.86 -17.93
CA VAL A 204 -5.31 3.39 -17.03
C VAL A 204 -4.72 2.73 -15.77
N PHE A 205 -3.71 1.90 -15.92
CA PHE A 205 -3.00 1.30 -14.79
C PHE A 205 -2.38 2.36 -13.87
N LEU A 206 -1.70 3.36 -14.44
CA LEU A 206 -1.09 4.44 -13.67
C LEU A 206 -2.14 5.31 -12.97
N ALA A 207 -3.36 5.41 -13.48
CA ALA A 207 -4.44 6.15 -12.86
C ALA A 207 -4.83 5.62 -11.47
N ASP A 208 -4.62 4.32 -11.19
CA ASP A 208 -4.79 3.75 -9.85
C ASP A 208 -3.78 4.34 -8.85
N HIS A 209 -2.61 4.73 -9.34
CA HIS A 209 -1.47 5.17 -8.55
C HIS A 209 -1.27 6.69 -8.49
N VAL A 210 -2.10 7.47 -9.18
CA VAL A 210 -2.06 8.94 -9.16
C VAL A 210 -3.25 9.53 -8.40
N ASP A 211 -3.08 10.76 -7.94
CA ASP A 211 -4.07 11.47 -7.13
C ASP A 211 -4.84 12.50 -7.97
N LEU A 212 -4.22 13.03 -9.03
CA LEU A 212 -4.80 14.00 -9.95
C LEU A 212 -4.36 13.69 -11.38
N ILE A 213 -5.25 13.84 -12.34
CA ILE A 213 -5.00 13.66 -13.77
C ILE A 213 -5.39 14.95 -14.50
N LEU A 214 -4.40 15.61 -15.08
CA LEU A 214 -4.58 16.83 -15.87
C LEU A 214 -4.68 16.47 -17.35
N CYS A 215 -5.83 16.71 -17.96
CA CYS A 215 -6.10 16.42 -19.36
C CYS A 215 -5.94 17.71 -20.18
N PHE A 216 -4.92 17.78 -21.02
CA PHE A 216 -4.62 18.94 -21.85
C PHE A 216 -5.07 18.74 -23.29
N PHE A 217 -5.87 19.69 -23.80
CA PHE A 217 -6.37 19.75 -25.17
C PHE A 217 -5.73 20.91 -25.90
N ASP A 218 -4.98 20.63 -26.96
CA ASP A 218 -4.39 21.65 -27.83
C ASP A 218 -5.42 22.10 -28.87
N PRO A 219 -5.78 23.41 -28.92
CA PRO A 219 -6.76 23.91 -29.85
C PRO A 219 -6.34 23.85 -31.33
N ILE A 220 -5.04 23.86 -31.64
CA ILE A 220 -4.50 23.83 -33.00
C ILE A 220 -4.19 22.41 -33.46
N GLY A 221 -3.75 21.55 -32.50
CA GLY A 221 -3.48 20.16 -32.77
C GLY A 221 -4.75 19.33 -32.94
N GLN A 222 -4.60 18.01 -33.03
CA GLN A 222 -5.73 17.09 -33.07
C GLN A 222 -6.42 16.99 -31.70
N ALA A 223 -7.03 18.07 -31.24
CA ALA A 223 -7.67 18.14 -29.90
C ALA A 223 -8.65 16.99 -29.66
N LEU A 224 -9.24 16.44 -30.71
CA LEU A 224 -10.22 15.35 -30.69
C LEU A 224 -9.64 14.03 -31.22
N CYS A 225 -8.36 13.77 -31.00
CA CYS A 225 -7.72 12.49 -31.29
C CYS A 225 -8.53 11.33 -30.69
N LYS A 226 -8.85 10.32 -31.52
CA LYS A 226 -9.65 9.17 -31.11
C LYS A 226 -9.03 8.40 -29.95
N ARG A 227 -7.70 8.29 -29.97
CA ARG A 227 -6.95 7.60 -28.89
C ARG A 227 -7.06 8.36 -27.59
N THR A 228 -6.92 9.69 -27.61
CA THR A 228 -7.10 10.54 -26.41
C THR A 228 -8.51 10.41 -25.87
N MET A 229 -9.52 10.50 -26.73
CA MET A 229 -10.91 10.38 -26.32
C MET A 229 -11.23 9.02 -25.71
N LYS A 230 -10.74 7.93 -26.31
CA LYS A 230 -10.88 6.58 -25.77
C LYS A 230 -10.20 6.42 -24.41
N THR A 231 -9.01 6.99 -24.25
CA THR A 231 -8.26 6.95 -22.98
C THR A 231 -9.03 7.70 -21.89
N ILE A 232 -9.55 8.89 -22.20
CA ILE A 232 -10.33 9.70 -21.24
C ILE A 232 -11.63 8.98 -20.87
N GLU A 233 -12.32 8.37 -21.83
CA GLU A 233 -13.54 7.59 -21.59
C GLU A 233 -13.27 6.43 -20.61
N ARG A 234 -12.18 5.67 -20.83
CA ARG A 234 -11.74 4.60 -19.92
C ARG A 234 -11.39 5.12 -18.52
N LEU A 235 -10.67 6.24 -18.45
CA LEU A 235 -10.33 6.86 -17.18
C LEU A 235 -11.56 7.37 -16.44
N ASN A 236 -12.52 7.93 -17.16
CA ASN A 236 -13.75 8.45 -16.55
C ASN A 236 -14.67 7.34 -16.00
N GLU A 237 -14.54 6.09 -16.46
CA GLU A 237 -15.30 4.96 -15.91
C GLU A 237 -15.00 4.71 -14.43
N HIS A 238 -13.74 4.85 -14.02
CA HIS A 238 -13.26 4.46 -12.68
C HIS A 238 -12.61 5.59 -11.88
N HIS A 239 -12.16 6.67 -12.55
CA HIS A 239 -11.35 7.75 -11.95
C HIS A 239 -11.89 9.15 -12.25
N ALA A 240 -13.21 9.27 -12.45
CA ALA A 240 -13.84 10.54 -12.81
C ALA A 240 -13.51 11.71 -11.84
N GLU A 241 -13.35 11.38 -10.56
CA GLU A 241 -13.05 12.35 -9.50
C GLU A 241 -11.60 12.88 -9.52
N LYS A 242 -10.71 12.21 -10.24
CA LYS A 242 -9.30 12.61 -10.37
C LYS A 242 -9.03 13.43 -11.63
N LEU A 243 -10.00 13.53 -12.54
CA LEU A 243 -9.83 14.16 -13.86
C LEU A 243 -10.13 15.66 -13.81
N ALA A 244 -9.17 16.46 -14.25
CA ALA A 244 -9.35 17.89 -14.53
C ALA A 244 -8.97 18.19 -15.98
N TYR A 245 -9.75 19.02 -16.65
CA TYR A 245 -9.67 19.23 -18.09
C TYR A 245 -9.31 20.69 -18.39
N TYR A 246 -8.34 20.91 -19.29
CA TYR A 246 -7.85 22.22 -19.66
C TYR A 246 -7.63 22.36 -21.16
N MET A 247 -8.04 23.47 -21.75
CA MET A 247 -7.64 23.83 -23.10
C MET A 247 -6.30 24.57 -23.03
N SER A 248 -5.23 23.86 -23.39
CA SER A 248 -3.86 24.39 -23.36
C SER A 248 -3.57 25.28 -24.59
N LYS A 249 -2.46 26.04 -24.53
CA LYS A 249 -2.00 26.87 -25.64
C LYS A 249 -3.05 27.83 -26.22
N ALA A 250 -3.90 28.37 -25.35
CA ALA A 250 -4.95 29.29 -25.78
C ALA A 250 -4.41 30.56 -26.46
N ASP A 251 -3.16 30.90 -26.18
CA ASP A 251 -2.38 32.02 -26.80
C ASP A 251 -2.11 31.80 -28.30
N GLN A 252 -2.10 30.58 -28.78
CA GLN A 252 -1.83 30.28 -30.21
C GLN A 252 -3.04 30.50 -31.10
N VAL A 253 -4.25 30.65 -30.51
CA VAL A 253 -5.44 31.03 -31.27
C VAL A 253 -5.75 32.50 -31.07
N GLU A 254 -5.32 33.33 -32.05
CA GLU A 254 -5.39 34.79 -31.93
C GLU A 254 -6.82 35.33 -31.73
N LYS A 255 -7.79 34.79 -32.52
CA LYS A 255 -9.14 35.30 -32.52
C LYS A 255 -10.00 34.63 -31.42
N GLU A 256 -10.64 35.44 -30.62
CA GLU A 256 -11.51 34.98 -29.54
C GLU A 256 -12.66 34.08 -30.03
N HIS A 257 -13.27 34.45 -31.16
CA HIS A 257 -14.35 33.67 -31.77
C HIS A 257 -13.88 32.23 -32.12
N ASP A 258 -12.66 32.09 -32.64
CA ASP A 258 -12.10 30.78 -32.99
C ASP A 258 -11.78 29.96 -31.73
N ARG A 259 -11.26 30.61 -30.67
CA ARG A 259 -11.06 29.95 -29.35
C ARG A 259 -12.37 29.41 -28.79
N GLN A 260 -13.42 30.25 -28.78
CA GLN A 260 -14.74 29.83 -28.29
C GLN A 260 -15.32 28.69 -29.13
N ARG A 261 -15.14 28.72 -30.45
CA ARG A 261 -15.61 27.66 -31.35
C ARG A 261 -14.94 26.32 -31.04
N VAL A 262 -13.63 26.32 -30.88
CA VAL A 262 -12.87 25.12 -30.52
C VAL A 262 -13.25 24.63 -29.13
N LEU A 263 -13.41 25.51 -28.15
CA LEU A 263 -13.84 25.18 -26.79
C LEU A 263 -15.22 24.51 -26.79
N ILE A 264 -16.20 25.06 -27.53
CA ILE A 264 -17.52 24.46 -27.68
C ILE A 264 -17.42 23.09 -28.34
N GLN A 265 -16.61 22.94 -29.38
CA GLN A 265 -16.42 21.68 -30.08
C GLN A 265 -15.84 20.59 -29.18
N ILE A 266 -14.78 20.92 -28.38
CA ILE A 266 -14.19 20.00 -27.43
C ILE A 266 -15.21 19.61 -26.36
N THR A 267 -15.90 20.61 -25.79
CA THR A 267 -16.91 20.40 -24.76
C THR A 267 -18.05 19.49 -25.23
N GLN A 268 -18.57 19.71 -26.43
CA GLN A 268 -19.63 18.86 -27.01
C GLN A 268 -19.18 17.40 -27.19
N ASN A 269 -17.96 17.19 -27.67
CA ASN A 269 -17.43 15.85 -27.86
C ASN A 269 -17.14 15.13 -26.55
N LEU A 270 -16.71 15.85 -25.52
CA LEU A 270 -16.47 15.29 -24.19
C LEU A 270 -17.77 15.02 -23.45
N ALA A 271 -18.74 15.94 -23.49
CA ALA A 271 -20.00 15.83 -22.77
C ALA A 271 -20.78 14.53 -23.06
N GLY A 272 -20.64 13.98 -24.27
CA GLY A 272 -21.24 12.70 -24.62
C GLY A 272 -20.51 11.45 -24.11
N ARG A 273 -19.31 11.60 -23.53
CA ARG A 273 -18.42 10.51 -23.15
C ARG A 273 -18.10 10.45 -21.66
N ILE A 274 -18.26 11.57 -20.95
CA ILE A 274 -17.92 11.67 -19.53
C ILE A 274 -19.17 11.56 -18.65
N LYS A 275 -19.03 10.84 -17.53
CA LYS A 275 -20.01 10.83 -16.45
C LYS A 275 -20.00 12.21 -15.79
N ASN A 276 -21.13 12.76 -15.38
CA ASN A 276 -21.23 14.07 -14.74
C ASN A 276 -20.92 15.28 -15.64
N SER A 277 -21.35 15.23 -16.89
CA SER A 277 -21.16 16.33 -17.86
C SER A 277 -21.76 17.69 -17.42
N HIS A 278 -22.66 17.71 -16.45
CA HIS A 278 -23.29 18.94 -15.94
C HIS A 278 -22.33 19.86 -15.14
N ALA A 279 -21.27 19.32 -14.56
CA ALA A 279 -20.26 20.07 -13.80
C ALA A 279 -18.95 20.25 -14.59
N PHE A 280 -18.96 19.91 -15.87
CA PHE A 280 -17.78 19.95 -16.72
C PHE A 280 -17.31 21.39 -16.97
N LYS A 281 -16.07 21.67 -16.64
CA LYS A 281 -15.36 22.91 -16.95
C LYS A 281 -14.19 22.60 -17.85
N LEU A 282 -13.94 23.46 -18.83
CA LEU A 282 -12.78 23.41 -19.71
C LEU A 282 -12.13 24.80 -19.76
N PRO A 283 -11.48 25.24 -18.65
CA PRO A 283 -10.79 26.53 -18.65
C PRO A 283 -9.63 26.56 -19.62
N THR A 284 -9.32 27.76 -20.09
CA THR A 284 -8.24 28.01 -21.04
C THR A 284 -6.95 28.35 -20.30
N ILE A 285 -5.86 27.70 -20.67
CA ILE A 285 -4.54 27.92 -20.10
C ILE A 285 -3.48 28.16 -21.17
N TYR A 286 -2.49 28.97 -20.82
CA TYR A 286 -1.27 29.12 -21.58
C TYR A 286 -0.12 29.50 -20.63
N LEU A 287 1.10 29.20 -21.04
CA LEU A 287 2.27 29.59 -20.28
C LEU A 287 2.55 31.08 -20.52
N PRO A 288 2.87 31.86 -19.47
CA PRO A 288 3.17 33.28 -19.62
C PRO A 288 4.27 33.54 -20.66
N ARG A 289 4.04 34.54 -21.52
CA ARG A 289 4.97 34.99 -22.56
C ARG A 289 4.92 36.52 -22.63
N ASP A 290 6.07 37.13 -22.77
CA ASP A 290 6.22 38.61 -22.79
C ASP A 290 5.75 39.26 -24.12
N ASP A 291 5.53 38.42 -25.16
CA ASP A 291 5.22 38.88 -26.52
C ASP A 291 3.71 38.86 -26.86
N LEU A 292 2.84 38.64 -25.88
CA LEU A 292 1.40 38.62 -26.09
C LEU A 292 0.85 40.04 -26.34
N ALA A 293 0.33 40.26 -27.52
CA ALA A 293 -0.20 41.55 -27.94
C ALA A 293 -1.56 41.92 -27.30
N VAL A 294 -2.34 40.89 -26.88
CA VAL A 294 -3.69 41.05 -26.28
C VAL A 294 -3.81 40.15 -25.07
N PRO A 295 -4.28 40.67 -23.93
CA PRO A 295 -4.50 39.85 -22.76
C PRO A 295 -5.64 38.83 -23.01
N ILE A 296 -5.31 37.54 -22.90
CA ILE A 296 -6.25 36.42 -22.99
C ILE A 296 -6.50 35.92 -21.58
N PRO A 297 -7.77 35.62 -21.18
CA PRO A 297 -8.04 35.00 -19.87
C PRO A 297 -7.21 33.72 -19.71
N ASN A 298 -6.46 33.63 -18.63
CA ASN A 298 -5.57 32.51 -18.33
C ASN A 298 -5.94 31.90 -16.98
N ALA A 299 -6.42 30.68 -17.01
CA ALA A 299 -6.77 29.91 -15.81
C ALA A 299 -5.61 29.05 -15.28
N LEU A 300 -4.35 29.45 -15.55
CA LEU A 300 -3.18 28.69 -15.15
C LEU A 300 -3.06 28.55 -13.62
N GLU A 301 -3.53 29.56 -12.88
CA GLU A 301 -3.60 29.50 -11.42
C GLU A 301 -4.59 28.44 -10.93
N GLU A 302 -5.71 28.20 -11.64
CA GLU A 302 -6.65 27.14 -11.30
C GLU A 302 -6.00 25.75 -11.37
N VAL A 303 -5.04 25.54 -12.28
CA VAL A 303 -4.28 24.29 -12.33
C VAL A 303 -3.41 24.13 -11.08
N CYS A 304 -2.75 25.20 -10.65
CA CYS A 304 -1.96 25.20 -9.41
C CYS A 304 -2.85 24.95 -8.18
N ASP A 305 -4.02 25.58 -8.14
CA ASP A 305 -5.00 25.38 -7.07
C ASP A 305 -5.52 23.93 -7.00
N ASP A 306 -5.75 23.29 -8.16
CA ASP A 306 -6.14 21.88 -8.22
C ASP A 306 -5.01 20.96 -7.72
N ILE A 307 -3.75 21.26 -8.03
CA ILE A 307 -2.59 20.54 -7.50
C ILE A 307 -2.50 20.76 -5.97
N ASP A 308 -2.62 21.98 -5.49
CA ASP A 308 -2.57 22.30 -4.07
C ASP A 308 -3.75 21.67 -3.31
N LYS A 309 -4.92 21.59 -3.92
CA LYS A 309 -6.08 20.86 -3.39
C LYS A 309 -5.78 19.36 -3.28
N ALA A 310 -5.15 18.77 -4.28
CA ALA A 310 -4.72 17.36 -4.23
C ALA A 310 -3.70 17.11 -3.11
N ILE A 311 -2.75 18.05 -2.90
CA ILE A 311 -1.80 17.99 -1.77
C ILE A 311 -2.56 18.02 -0.44
N ARG A 312 -3.48 18.97 -0.25
CA ARG A 312 -4.30 19.08 0.97
C ARG A 312 -5.11 17.80 1.25
N LEU A 313 -5.76 17.26 0.23
CA LEU A 313 -6.53 16.02 0.34
C LEU A 313 -5.64 14.82 0.72
N THR A 314 -4.44 14.74 0.15
CA THR A 314 -3.48 13.67 0.47
C THR A 314 -2.97 13.78 1.91
N VAL A 315 -2.66 14.98 2.40
CA VAL A 315 -2.31 15.19 3.82
C VAL A 315 -3.45 14.72 4.73
N GLN A 316 -4.68 15.14 4.44
CA GLN A 316 -5.85 14.74 5.22
C GLN A 316 -6.07 13.21 5.19
N LYS A 317 -5.97 12.60 4.02
CA LYS A 317 -6.09 11.15 3.84
C LYS A 317 -5.02 10.41 4.65
N ASN A 318 -3.77 10.84 4.57
CA ASN A 318 -2.67 10.21 5.30
C ASN A 318 -2.85 10.32 6.83
N LEU A 319 -3.31 11.47 7.34
CA LEU A 319 -3.61 11.66 8.75
C LEU A 319 -4.79 10.77 9.21
N THR A 320 -5.79 10.58 8.36
CA THR A 320 -6.94 9.69 8.64
C THR A 320 -6.51 8.24 8.63
N THR A 321 -5.79 7.80 7.59
CA THR A 321 -5.25 6.43 7.48
C THR A 321 -4.35 6.11 8.68
N MET A 322 -3.49 7.04 9.09
CA MET A 322 -2.63 6.86 10.26
C MET A 322 -3.43 6.64 11.56
N ARG A 323 -4.57 7.35 11.74
CA ARG A 323 -5.46 7.10 12.87
C ARG A 323 -6.05 5.70 12.80
N ASP A 324 -6.57 5.33 11.63
CA ASP A 324 -7.26 4.05 11.43
C ASP A 324 -6.27 2.87 11.59
N ASP A 325 -5.04 3.00 11.09
CA ASP A 325 -3.97 2.01 11.29
C ASP A 325 -3.57 1.88 12.77
N CYS A 326 -3.45 3.01 13.49
CA CYS A 326 -3.19 2.98 14.93
C CYS A 326 -4.34 2.31 15.70
N ASP A 327 -5.60 2.58 15.33
CA ASP A 327 -6.77 1.94 15.94
C ASP A 327 -6.80 0.45 15.64
N ALA A 328 -6.48 0.04 14.42
CA ALA A 328 -6.38 -1.36 14.02
C ALA A 328 -5.27 -2.10 14.79
N ILE A 329 -4.09 -1.49 14.98
CA ILE A 329 -3.01 -2.09 15.78
C ILE A 329 -3.46 -2.30 17.23
N VAL A 330 -4.11 -1.30 17.84
CA VAL A 330 -4.59 -1.42 19.23
C VAL A 330 -5.66 -2.52 19.35
N ALA A 331 -6.57 -2.61 18.39
CA ALA A 331 -7.59 -3.65 18.33
C ALA A 331 -6.97 -5.05 18.21
N GLU A 332 -5.97 -5.22 17.35
CA GLU A 332 -5.28 -6.51 17.17
C GLU A 332 -4.45 -6.90 18.40
N VAL A 333 -3.81 -5.93 19.07
CA VAL A 333 -3.14 -6.17 20.36
C VAL A 333 -4.15 -6.67 21.41
N ALA A 334 -5.35 -6.09 21.47
CA ALA A 334 -6.40 -6.52 22.37
C ALA A 334 -6.90 -7.94 22.02
N ASN A 335 -7.16 -8.21 20.75
CA ASN A 335 -7.54 -9.52 20.21
C ASN A 335 -6.50 -10.60 20.54
N ALA A 336 -5.21 -10.32 20.29
CA ALA A 336 -4.12 -11.23 20.60
C ALA A 336 -4.05 -11.58 22.10
N ARG A 337 -4.32 -10.61 22.99
CA ARG A 337 -4.41 -10.85 24.43
C ARG A 337 -5.62 -11.71 24.81
N GLU A 338 -6.77 -11.42 24.21
CA GLU A 338 -8.00 -12.20 24.47
C GLU A 338 -7.84 -13.66 24.03
N VAL A 339 -7.30 -13.89 22.81
CA VAL A 339 -6.97 -15.22 22.30
C VAL A 339 -6.00 -15.94 23.23
N ASN A 340 -4.99 -15.24 23.77
CA ASN A 340 -4.07 -15.84 24.73
C ASN A 340 -4.75 -16.23 26.05
N VAL A 341 -5.64 -15.38 26.58
CA VAL A 341 -6.44 -15.71 27.78
C VAL A 341 -7.33 -16.92 27.54
N ALA A 342 -8.00 -16.98 26.39
CA ALA A 342 -8.81 -18.12 25.99
C ALA A 342 -7.97 -19.42 25.89
N ARG A 343 -6.79 -19.35 25.25
CA ARG A 343 -5.84 -20.48 25.17
C ARG A 343 -5.36 -20.93 26.55
N ARG A 344 -5.04 -20.01 27.46
CA ARG A 344 -4.65 -20.34 28.85
C ARG A 344 -5.77 -21.05 29.60
N ARG A 345 -7.04 -20.59 29.47
CA ARG A 345 -8.20 -21.24 30.07
C ARG A 345 -8.41 -22.64 29.49
N ALA A 346 -8.31 -22.78 28.15
CA ALA A 346 -8.41 -24.08 27.49
C ALA A 346 -7.31 -25.04 27.95
N ASN A 347 -6.06 -24.58 28.03
CA ASN A 347 -4.93 -25.36 28.53
C ASN A 347 -5.12 -25.78 29.99
N ALA A 348 -5.60 -24.90 30.87
CA ALA A 348 -5.91 -25.23 32.26
C ALA A 348 -6.99 -26.33 32.35
N SER A 349 -8.07 -26.22 31.55
CA SER A 349 -9.09 -27.23 31.46
C SER A 349 -8.57 -28.59 30.93
N ALA A 350 -7.75 -28.53 29.85
CA ALA A 350 -7.11 -29.73 29.26
C ALA A 350 -6.15 -30.39 30.26
N THR A 351 -5.39 -29.60 31.01
CA THR A 351 -4.48 -30.11 32.05
C THR A 351 -5.27 -30.75 33.17
N ALA A 352 -6.33 -30.12 33.67
CA ALA A 352 -7.18 -30.71 34.72
C ALA A 352 -7.82 -32.03 34.29
N LYS A 353 -8.37 -32.09 33.06
CA LYS A 353 -8.88 -33.32 32.46
C LYS A 353 -7.80 -34.39 32.27
N GLY A 354 -6.61 -33.98 31.83
CA GLY A 354 -5.45 -34.85 31.67
C GLY A 354 -5.01 -35.50 33.00
N TRP A 355 -4.95 -34.70 34.07
CA TRP A 355 -4.68 -35.22 35.41
C TRP A 355 -5.75 -36.18 35.91
N ALA A 356 -7.02 -35.83 35.72
CA ALA A 356 -8.14 -36.74 36.11
C ALA A 356 -8.04 -38.08 35.36
N LEU A 357 -7.80 -38.08 34.06
CA LEU A 357 -7.60 -39.30 33.28
C LEU A 357 -6.33 -40.06 33.68
N MET A 358 -5.29 -39.35 34.08
CA MET A 358 -4.08 -40.01 34.59
C MET A 358 -4.32 -40.73 35.91
N VAL A 359 -4.99 -40.08 36.86
CA VAL A 359 -5.36 -40.70 38.16
C VAL A 359 -6.27 -41.90 37.93
N PHE A 360 -7.26 -41.76 37.02
CA PHE A 360 -8.16 -42.87 36.67
C PHE A 360 -7.38 -44.02 36.00
N GLY A 361 -6.44 -43.72 35.12
CA GLY A 361 -5.57 -44.74 34.53
C GLY A 361 -4.71 -45.49 35.57
N TRP A 362 -4.15 -44.77 36.54
CA TRP A 362 -3.41 -45.40 37.65
C TRP A 362 -4.34 -46.28 38.51
N PHE A 363 -5.57 -45.86 38.73
CA PHE A 363 -6.56 -46.65 39.43
C PHE A 363 -6.88 -47.97 38.68
N LEU A 364 -7.11 -47.90 37.36
CA LEU A 364 -7.31 -49.07 36.51
C LEU A 364 -6.10 -50.00 36.52
N LEU A 365 -4.88 -49.45 36.50
CA LEU A 365 -3.67 -50.26 36.59
C LEU A 365 -3.50 -50.94 37.94
N ALA A 366 -3.82 -50.22 39.03
CA ALA A 366 -3.80 -50.79 40.37
C ALA A 366 -4.83 -51.93 40.56
N THR A 367 -6.07 -51.76 40.01
CA THR A 367 -7.09 -52.81 40.00
C THR A 367 -6.70 -54.01 39.16
N LEU A 368 -6.08 -53.76 37.99
CA LEU A 368 -5.53 -54.84 37.13
C LEU A 368 -4.42 -55.62 37.86
N PHE A 369 -3.49 -54.95 38.52
CA PHE A 369 -2.44 -55.57 39.29
C PHE A 369 -3.02 -56.39 40.46
N TYR A 370 -4.00 -55.83 41.17
CA TYR A 370 -4.67 -56.50 42.28
C TYR A 370 -5.39 -57.77 41.83
N THR A 371 -6.17 -57.71 40.72
CA THR A 371 -6.83 -58.90 40.14
C THR A 371 -5.86 -59.96 39.70
N ALA A 372 -4.72 -59.54 39.09
CA ALA A 372 -3.65 -60.50 38.68
C ALA A 372 -3.01 -61.19 39.88
N VAL A 373 -2.77 -60.47 41.00
CA VAL A 373 -2.25 -61.09 42.23
C VAL A 373 -3.25 -62.05 42.83
N LEU A 374 -4.55 -61.71 42.84
CA LEU A 374 -5.60 -62.61 43.33
C LEU A 374 -5.69 -63.93 42.54
N GLU A 375 -5.64 -63.83 41.18
CA GLU A 375 -5.61 -65.04 40.32
C GLU A 375 -4.32 -65.87 40.53
N ALA A 376 -3.18 -65.23 40.66
CA ALA A 376 -1.91 -65.90 40.93
C ALA A 376 -1.97 -66.63 42.31
N CYS A 377 -2.64 -66.00 43.31
CA CYS A 377 -2.84 -66.61 44.63
C CYS A 377 -3.87 -67.74 44.62
N ALA A 378 -4.77 -67.80 43.66
CA ALA A 378 -5.78 -68.82 43.51
C ALA A 378 -5.26 -70.14 42.88
N THR A 379 -4.15 -70.06 42.15
CA THR A 379 -3.46 -71.22 41.56
C THR A 379 -2.65 -71.95 42.65
N LYS A 380 -2.92 -73.25 42.85
CA LYS A 380 -2.44 -74.07 43.99
C LYS A 380 -0.93 -74.07 44.28
N PRO A 381 0.05 -73.87 43.33
CA PRO A 381 1.47 -73.88 43.67
C PRO A 381 1.96 -72.57 44.32
N VAL A 382 1.31 -71.43 44.08
CA VAL A 382 1.75 -70.12 44.59
C VAL A 382 1.20 -69.83 45.98
N THR A 383 0.05 -70.40 46.34
CA THR A 383 -0.59 -70.18 47.63
C THR A 383 0.24 -70.70 48.83
N THR A 384 1.04 -71.74 48.63
CA THR A 384 1.91 -72.25 49.68
C THR A 384 3.14 -71.36 49.95
N ALA A 385 3.71 -70.74 48.92
CA ALA A 385 4.90 -69.93 49.07
C ALA A 385 4.59 -68.46 49.57
N LEU A 386 3.47 -67.85 49.13
CA LEU A 386 3.08 -66.50 49.52
C LEU A 386 2.43 -66.46 50.90
N ARG A 387 1.77 -67.52 51.33
CA ARG A 387 1.17 -67.59 52.64
C ARG A 387 2.19 -67.68 53.77
N THR A 388 3.41 -68.13 53.46
CA THR A 388 4.48 -68.25 54.43
C THR A 388 5.42 -67.04 54.53
N HIS A 389 5.50 -66.18 53.54
CA HIS A 389 6.61 -65.18 53.54
C HIS A 389 6.29 -63.69 53.19
N ALA A 390 5.15 -63.31 52.70
CA ALA A 390 5.16 -61.95 52.19
C ALA A 390 4.01 -60.97 52.56
N LEU A 391 2.79 -61.37 52.97
CA LEU A 391 1.68 -60.39 53.09
C LEU A 391 0.59 -60.69 54.14
N PRO A 392 0.93 -60.94 55.41
CA PRO A 392 -0.12 -61.03 56.45
C PRO A 392 -0.76 -59.67 56.79
N ALA A 393 -0.12 -58.55 56.48
CA ALA A 393 -0.56 -57.19 56.94
C ALA A 393 -1.63 -56.54 56.09
N LEU A 394 -1.77 -56.86 54.81
CA LEU A 394 -2.73 -56.19 53.90
C LEU A 394 -4.10 -56.90 53.77
N THR A 395 -4.12 -58.23 54.04
CA THR A 395 -5.34 -59.04 53.94
C THR A 395 -6.27 -58.95 55.16
N HIS A 396 -5.80 -58.31 56.23
CA HIS A 396 -6.60 -58.17 57.50
C HIS A 396 -7.28 -56.81 57.71
N ARG A 397 -7.25 -55.89 56.71
CA ARG A 397 -8.08 -54.70 56.81
C ARG A 397 -9.49 -54.94 56.25
N PRO A 398 -10.56 -54.96 57.10
CA PRO A 398 -11.93 -55.33 56.70
C PRO A 398 -12.42 -54.39 55.56
N VAL A 399 -12.12 -53.09 55.59
CA VAL A 399 -12.55 -52.09 54.59
C VAL A 399 -12.08 -52.42 53.19
N PHE A 400 -10.91 -53.00 53.00
CA PHE A 400 -10.37 -53.35 51.68
C PHE A 400 -10.97 -54.67 51.14
N ARG A 401 -11.26 -55.59 52.05
CA ARG A 401 -11.92 -56.84 51.74
C ARG A 401 -13.36 -56.60 51.32
N ASP A 402 -14.14 -55.77 52.06
CA ASP A 402 -15.53 -55.46 51.77
C ASP A 402 -15.69 -54.63 50.44
N LEU A 403 -14.73 -53.79 50.15
CA LEU A 403 -14.70 -53.02 48.84
C LEU A 403 -14.46 -53.99 47.67
N VAL A 404 -13.61 -54.97 47.83
CA VAL A 404 -13.29 -55.93 46.78
C VAL A 404 -14.33 -57.03 46.65
N GLU A 405 -14.91 -57.49 47.75
CA GLU A 405 -16.04 -58.47 47.78
C GLU A 405 -17.31 -57.78 47.24
N GLY A 406 -17.48 -56.46 47.45
CA GLY A 406 -18.57 -55.67 46.86
C GLY A 406 -18.42 -55.41 45.37
N LEU A 407 -17.20 -55.24 44.88
CA LEU A 407 -16.89 -55.00 43.47
C LEU A 407 -16.76 -56.31 42.66
N LEU A 408 -16.44 -57.42 43.27
CA LEU A 408 -16.25 -58.74 42.65
C LEU A 408 -16.94 -59.85 43.46
N PRO A 409 -18.30 -59.89 43.46
CA PRO A 409 -18.98 -60.99 44.15
C PRO A 409 -18.54 -62.33 43.54
N ASP A 410 -18.11 -63.24 44.39
CA ASP A 410 -17.76 -64.63 44.10
C ASP A 410 -16.57 -64.84 43.12
N GLY A 411 -15.44 -64.21 43.41
CA GLY A 411 -14.14 -64.58 42.75
C GLY A 411 -14.19 -64.66 41.24
N GLY A 412 -14.87 -63.73 40.60
CA GLY A 412 -14.82 -63.56 39.14
C GLY A 412 -15.42 -64.70 38.30
N ARG A 413 -15.68 -65.84 38.89
CA ARG A 413 -16.19 -67.07 38.19
C ARG A 413 -17.62 -66.95 37.64
N ARG A 414 -18.40 -66.06 38.19
CA ARG A 414 -19.83 -65.91 37.79
C ARG A 414 -20.16 -64.75 36.87
N TRP A 415 -19.22 -63.81 36.65
CA TRP A 415 -19.51 -62.57 35.89
C TRP A 415 -19.80 -62.79 34.40
N PHE A 416 -19.36 -63.88 33.81
CA PHE A 416 -19.64 -64.18 32.38
C PHE A 416 -20.04 -65.61 32.08
N GLY A 417 -20.32 -66.45 33.10
CA GLY A 417 -20.71 -67.83 32.88
C GLY A 417 -19.63 -68.69 32.24
N VAL A 418 -18.38 -68.29 32.30
CA VAL A 418 -17.25 -68.93 31.61
C VAL A 418 -16.19 -69.31 32.63
N GLU A 419 -15.60 -70.50 32.47
CA GLU A 419 -14.52 -71.04 33.35
C GLU A 419 -13.27 -70.17 33.45
N HIS A 420 -13.16 -69.08 32.61
CA HIS A 420 -12.01 -68.17 32.51
C HIS A 420 -12.40 -66.73 32.82
N GLY A 421 -13.40 -66.43 33.65
CA GLY A 421 -13.92 -65.11 33.97
C GLY A 421 -12.88 -64.10 34.47
N GLY A 422 -11.87 -64.56 35.20
CA GLY A 422 -10.75 -63.71 35.67
C GLY A 422 -9.87 -63.18 34.54
N ALA A 423 -9.55 -63.99 33.56
CA ALA A 423 -8.73 -63.59 32.41
C ALA A 423 -9.48 -62.59 31.49
N VAL A 424 -10.80 -62.81 31.33
CA VAL A 424 -11.64 -61.86 30.57
C VAL A 424 -11.76 -60.52 31.29
N ALA A 425 -11.94 -60.51 32.62
CA ALA A 425 -11.97 -59.26 33.40
C ALA A 425 -10.63 -58.49 33.33
N MET A 426 -9.48 -59.18 33.41
CA MET A 426 -8.16 -58.58 33.21
C MET A 426 -8.00 -58.01 31.80
N GLY A 427 -8.46 -58.72 30.77
CA GLY A 427 -8.46 -58.26 29.40
C GLY A 427 -9.26 -56.95 29.22
N VAL A 428 -10.49 -56.90 29.78
CA VAL A 428 -11.34 -55.69 29.74
C VAL A 428 -10.68 -54.53 30.49
N LEU A 429 -10.10 -54.72 31.66
CA LEU A 429 -9.38 -53.69 32.40
C LEU A 429 -8.18 -53.18 31.66
N PHE A 430 -7.42 -54.06 31.02
CA PHE A 430 -6.24 -53.70 30.20
C PHE A 430 -6.65 -52.89 28.98
N VAL A 431 -7.67 -53.32 28.24
CA VAL A 431 -8.21 -52.55 27.09
C VAL A 431 -8.73 -51.18 27.54
N SER A 432 -9.47 -51.12 28.66
CA SER A 432 -9.93 -49.88 29.25
C SER A 432 -8.79 -48.93 29.63
N PHE A 433 -7.71 -49.48 30.22
CA PHE A 433 -6.51 -48.70 30.52
C PHE A 433 -5.88 -48.10 29.23
N LEU A 434 -5.72 -48.92 28.17
CA LEU A 434 -5.20 -48.46 26.89
C LEU A 434 -6.11 -47.36 26.28
N ALA A 435 -7.43 -47.54 26.34
CA ALA A 435 -8.40 -46.56 25.88
C ALA A 435 -8.26 -45.23 26.65
N VAL A 436 -8.11 -45.27 27.97
CA VAL A 436 -7.88 -44.09 28.82
C VAL A 436 -6.55 -43.41 28.44
N GLN A 437 -5.48 -44.17 28.22
CA GLN A 437 -4.19 -43.59 27.78
C GLN A 437 -4.30 -42.91 26.40
N PHE A 438 -5.04 -43.53 25.48
CA PHE A 438 -5.30 -42.94 24.17
C PHE A 438 -6.10 -41.64 24.30
N VAL A 439 -7.19 -41.60 25.03
CA VAL A 439 -7.98 -40.38 25.26
C VAL A 439 -7.14 -39.31 25.95
N LYS A 440 -6.36 -39.68 26.99
CA LYS A 440 -5.43 -38.77 27.66
C LYS A 440 -4.47 -38.11 26.67
N SER A 441 -3.87 -38.86 25.74
CA SER A 441 -2.91 -38.35 24.76
C SER A 441 -3.57 -37.35 23.80
N ARG A 442 -4.86 -37.45 23.53
CA ARG A 442 -5.63 -36.52 22.72
C ARG A 442 -6.06 -35.27 23.51
N VAL A 443 -6.49 -35.45 24.74
CA VAL A 443 -6.97 -34.34 25.59
C VAL A 443 -5.80 -33.46 26.09
N TRP A 444 -4.64 -34.06 26.37
CA TRP A 444 -3.49 -33.33 26.94
C TRP A 444 -2.63 -32.61 25.87
N LYS A 445 -3.18 -32.27 24.71
CA LYS A 445 -2.53 -31.41 23.74
C LYS A 445 -2.68 -29.96 24.15
N LEU A 446 -1.61 -29.35 24.64
CA LEU A 446 -1.57 -27.94 25.05
C LEU A 446 -1.26 -27.07 23.84
N SER A 447 -2.03 -25.98 23.69
CA SER A 447 -1.76 -24.95 22.69
C SER A 447 -0.67 -23.99 23.16
N PRO A 448 0.20 -23.50 22.27
CA PRO A 448 1.22 -22.53 22.66
C PRO A 448 0.57 -21.25 23.19
N THR A 449 1.04 -20.78 24.33
CA THR A 449 0.58 -19.53 24.96
C THR A 449 1.70 -18.50 24.90
N MET A 450 1.33 -17.22 24.93
CA MET A 450 2.31 -16.13 24.94
C MET A 450 3.23 -16.21 26.15
N THR A 451 4.51 -15.90 25.92
CA THR A 451 5.49 -15.75 26.99
C THR A 451 5.26 -14.45 27.76
N LYS A 452 5.85 -14.34 28.95
CA LYS A 452 5.84 -13.07 29.71
C LYS A 452 6.51 -11.93 28.94
N LYS A 453 7.55 -12.24 28.16
CA LYS A 453 8.28 -11.28 27.31
C LYS A 453 7.37 -10.74 26.20
N ASP A 454 6.61 -11.62 25.52
CA ASP A 454 5.68 -11.22 24.47
C ASP A 454 4.53 -10.36 25.02
N ALA A 455 3.98 -10.71 26.18
CA ALA A 455 2.93 -9.92 26.81
C ALA A 455 3.42 -8.52 27.20
N LYS A 456 4.69 -8.39 27.67
CA LYS A 456 5.30 -7.08 27.97
C LYS A 456 5.55 -6.29 26.69
N ARG A 457 5.98 -6.93 25.60
CA ARG A 457 6.19 -6.31 24.30
C ARG A 457 4.87 -5.74 23.73
N LEU A 458 3.79 -6.52 23.76
CA LEU A 458 2.46 -6.05 23.33
C LEU A 458 1.93 -4.88 24.20
N ALA A 459 2.23 -4.87 25.51
CA ALA A 459 1.90 -3.74 26.36
C ALA A 459 2.69 -2.49 25.97
N GLY A 460 3.98 -2.65 25.61
CA GLY A 460 4.80 -1.57 25.09
C GLY A 460 4.25 -0.99 23.78
N TYR A 461 3.79 -1.84 22.86
CA TYR A 461 3.17 -1.39 21.59
C TYR A 461 1.92 -0.55 21.83
N GLU A 462 1.04 -0.97 22.74
CA GLU A 462 -0.15 -0.20 23.06
C GLU A 462 0.17 1.21 23.59
N THR A 463 1.17 1.33 24.49
CA THR A 463 1.62 2.63 25.00
C THR A 463 2.22 3.48 23.90
N TYR A 464 3.11 2.89 23.10
CA TYR A 464 3.77 3.55 21.99
C TYR A 464 2.77 4.08 20.94
N VAL A 465 1.78 3.27 20.55
CA VAL A 465 0.75 3.69 19.59
C VAL A 465 -0.10 4.83 20.15
N LYS A 466 -0.34 4.89 21.47
CA LYS A 466 -0.99 6.05 22.11
C LYS A 466 -0.17 7.33 21.96
N GLU A 467 1.16 7.25 22.12
CA GLU A 467 2.06 8.39 21.90
C GLU A 467 2.06 8.82 20.42
N VAL A 468 2.08 7.85 19.46
CA VAL A 468 1.97 8.14 18.03
C VAL A 468 0.65 8.84 17.71
N LYS A 469 -0.46 8.42 18.32
CA LYS A 469 -1.76 9.11 18.18
C LYS A 469 -1.72 10.54 18.69
N ALA A 470 -1.04 10.80 19.81
CA ALA A 470 -0.89 12.15 20.32
C ALA A 470 -0.12 13.05 19.34
N VAL A 471 0.99 12.57 18.76
CA VAL A 471 1.73 13.28 17.70
C VAL A 471 0.86 13.49 16.45
N ARG A 472 0.06 12.51 16.06
CA ARG A 472 -0.91 12.66 14.95
C ARG A 472 -1.90 13.79 15.23
N GLU A 473 -2.44 13.89 16.45
CA GLU A 473 -3.37 14.98 16.82
C GLU A 473 -2.69 16.35 16.76
N GLU A 474 -1.41 16.45 17.14
CA GLU A 474 -0.63 17.69 17.00
C GLU A 474 -0.45 18.07 15.52
N LEU A 475 -0.08 17.12 14.65
CA LEU A 475 0.04 17.34 13.22
C LEU A 475 -1.31 17.72 12.59
N PHE A 476 -2.42 17.14 13.05
CA PHE A 476 -3.75 17.48 12.57
C PHE A 476 -4.14 18.91 12.98
N LYS A 477 -3.84 19.34 14.21
CA LYS A 477 -4.05 20.71 14.66
C LYS A 477 -3.20 21.72 13.89
N GLU A 478 -1.93 21.38 13.61
CA GLU A 478 -1.04 22.20 12.77
C GLU A 478 -1.62 22.36 11.36
N TYR A 479 -2.07 21.26 10.76
CA TYR A 479 -2.70 21.26 9.44
C TYR A 479 -3.98 22.11 9.42
N PHE A 480 -4.85 21.99 10.41
CA PHE A 480 -6.09 22.74 10.50
C PHE A 480 -5.87 24.24 10.69
N LYS A 481 -4.89 24.61 11.52
CA LYS A 481 -4.50 26.02 11.71
C LYS A 481 -4.06 26.66 10.39
N GLN A 482 -3.30 25.95 9.58
CA GLN A 482 -2.86 26.45 8.27
C GLN A 482 -4.01 26.68 7.28
N ILE A 483 -5.00 25.78 7.25
CA ILE A 483 -6.18 25.97 6.41
C ILE A 483 -6.96 27.20 6.86
N HIS A 484 -7.08 27.42 8.16
CA HIS A 484 -7.81 28.57 8.69
C HIS A 484 -7.07 29.89 8.48
N ASP A 485 -5.74 29.88 8.57
CA ASP A 485 -4.90 31.05 8.35
C ASP A 485 -4.77 31.39 6.84
N ALA A 486 -5.07 30.45 5.94
CA ALA A 486 -5.04 30.61 4.48
C ALA A 486 -6.43 30.97 3.87
N ALA A 487 -7.51 30.83 4.63
CA ALA A 487 -8.89 31.16 4.23
C ALA A 487 -9.26 32.59 4.69
#